data_71c14ddef22b664ce88467d59887da42
#
_entry.id   71c14ddef22b664ce88467d59887da42
#
_cell.length_a   1.000
_cell.length_b   1.000
_cell.length_c   1.000
_cell.angle_alpha   90.00
_cell.angle_beta   90.00
_cell.angle_gamma   90.00
#
_symmetry.space_group_name_H-M   'P 1'
#
loop_
_entity.id
_entity.type
_entity.pdbx_description
1 polymer ?
#
loop_
_entity_poly.entity_id
_entity_poly.type
_entity_poly.pdbx_seq_one_letter_code
_entity_poly.pdbx_strand_id
1 'polypeptide(L)'
;MKRNSIIIALLLLTLSAFAQKTQPQVIDKVVAVVGKNIILQSDIENQYIQYRMQGMAEGTGKEVRARILEELLLQKLMLNQAEMDSITVTDEQVDAELNKKIQILVSRFGSQEKMESMFGKTMSEIKDEVRQASKDNMLQEQVQAKIMENVMVTPQEVKDFFREIPKDSLPTIQPSYEIVQIVKRPPVSIDEKLQVKDRLYQIRKRILEGESSFATMAVLYSEDPGSARQGGELGFAGKGVYVPEFENVAFNLRDGEISDVVESEHGFHIIQLIERRGETVNCRHILLKAKVPVEALEKAQFQLDSVAQLIRNGDMTFEEACKKYSDDDSKSNGGYLSNAATGGNWLSLQDMKELEEYYAEYKNLAFVISRLEVGEVSDAVPMTTNENNDAFRLVMVKRKTEAHQANLKEDYSLIQSWALAKKRQEAIGKWVGNKAAKAYIRLDEAYKDYDFYYDWKFQ
;
A
#
# COMPACT_ATOMS: atom_id res chain seq x y z
N MET A 1 36.92 -72.55 -16.95
CA MET A 1 35.50 -72.46 -16.58
C MET A 1 35.18 -71.72 -15.30
N LYS A 2 36.16 -71.29 -14.49
CA LYS A 2 35.87 -70.58 -13.18
C LYS A 2 35.84 -69.03 -13.28
N ARG A 3 36.23 -68.45 -14.41
CA ARG A 3 36.32 -66.96 -14.56
C ARG A 3 35.05 -66.33 -15.13
N ASN A 4 34.21 -67.10 -15.84
CA ASN A 4 32.95 -66.63 -16.39
C ASN A 4 31.78 -66.70 -15.43
N SER A 5 31.87 -67.55 -14.37
CA SER A 5 30.82 -67.67 -13.33
C SER A 5 30.82 -66.49 -12.36
N ILE A 6 31.99 -65.81 -12.16
CA ILE A 6 32.10 -64.66 -11.27
C ILE A 6 31.50 -63.40 -11.92
N ILE A 7 31.60 -63.28 -13.25
CA ILE A 7 31.05 -62.14 -13.99
C ILE A 7 29.51 -62.19 -14.05
N ILE A 8 28.95 -63.38 -14.14
CA ILE A 8 27.49 -63.58 -14.16
C ILE A 8 26.89 -63.32 -12.74
N ALA A 9 27.62 -63.70 -11.68
CA ALA A 9 27.18 -63.40 -10.30
C ALA A 9 27.27 -61.88 -9.95
N LEU A 10 28.26 -61.14 -10.53
CA LEU A 10 28.35 -59.71 -10.36
C LEU A 10 27.28 -58.94 -11.20
N LEU A 11 26.86 -59.48 -12.37
CA LEU A 11 25.78 -58.86 -13.16
C LEU A 11 24.39 -59.11 -12.56
N LEU A 12 24.18 -60.20 -11.81
CA LEU A 12 22.93 -60.45 -11.10
C LEU A 12 22.78 -59.66 -9.82
N LEU A 13 23.89 -59.22 -9.20
CA LEU A 13 23.87 -58.33 -8.03
C LEU A 13 23.61 -56.88 -8.37
N THR A 14 23.86 -56.43 -9.59
CA THR A 14 23.55 -55.06 -10.03
C THR A 14 22.12 -54.85 -10.52
N LEU A 15 21.39 -55.92 -10.85
CA LEU A 15 19.97 -55.83 -11.21
C LEU A 15 18.99 -55.77 -10.00
N SER A 16 19.44 -56.11 -8.81
CA SER A 16 18.60 -56.00 -7.62
C SER A 16 18.62 -54.62 -6.94
N ALA A 17 19.45 -53.69 -7.40
CA ALA A 17 19.55 -52.32 -6.85
C ALA A 17 18.55 -51.32 -7.48
N PHE A 18 17.79 -51.71 -8.52
CA PHE A 18 16.83 -50.82 -9.17
C PHE A 18 15.35 -51.10 -8.84
N ALA A 19 15.07 -51.99 -7.90
CA ALA A 19 13.70 -52.14 -7.39
C ALA A 19 13.50 -51.34 -6.07
N GLN A 20 13.95 -50.07 -6.03
CA GLN A 20 13.37 -49.13 -5.10
C GLN A 20 11.92 -48.91 -5.56
N LYS A 21 10.97 -49.49 -4.87
CA LYS A 21 9.59 -49.07 -4.91
C LYS A 21 9.59 -47.58 -4.61
N THR A 22 9.46 -46.76 -5.63
CA THR A 22 9.06 -45.37 -5.47
C THR A 22 7.72 -45.41 -4.73
N GLN A 23 7.75 -45.21 -3.43
CA GLN A 23 6.51 -44.94 -2.71
C GLN A 23 5.88 -43.74 -3.44
N PRO A 24 4.59 -43.77 -3.71
CA PRO A 24 3.95 -42.58 -4.31
C PRO A 24 4.28 -41.37 -3.42
N GLN A 25 5.05 -40.46 -3.96
CA GLN A 25 5.40 -39.24 -3.25
C GLN A 25 4.09 -38.46 -3.13
N VAL A 26 3.58 -38.36 -1.92
CA VAL A 26 2.42 -37.49 -1.65
C VAL A 26 2.86 -36.08 -2.04
N ILE A 27 2.33 -35.57 -3.15
CA ILE A 27 2.72 -34.27 -3.68
C ILE A 27 2.23 -33.16 -2.74
N ASP A 28 1.04 -33.33 -2.16
CA ASP A 28 0.50 -32.45 -1.11
C ASP A 28 -0.59 -33.19 -0.31
N LYS A 29 -0.86 -32.76 0.91
CA LYS A 29 -1.85 -33.40 1.80
C LYS A 29 -3.06 -32.48 1.96
N VAL A 30 -4.27 -33.04 1.76
CA VAL A 30 -5.52 -32.34 2.08
C VAL A 30 -5.69 -32.33 3.59
N VAL A 31 -5.63 -31.14 4.19
CA VAL A 31 -5.78 -30.90 5.63
C VAL A 31 -7.25 -30.70 6.00
N ALA A 32 -8.00 -29.98 5.19
CA ALA A 32 -9.41 -29.78 5.44
C ALA A 32 -10.22 -29.68 4.14
N VAL A 33 -11.53 -29.94 4.25
CA VAL A 33 -12.51 -29.76 3.18
C VAL A 33 -13.67 -28.97 3.74
N VAL A 34 -14.07 -27.90 3.06
CA VAL A 34 -15.23 -27.07 3.41
C VAL A 34 -16.16 -26.98 2.20
N GLY A 35 -17.28 -27.70 2.23
CA GLY A 35 -18.12 -27.88 1.03
C GLY A 35 -17.33 -28.55 -0.08
N LYS A 36 -17.09 -27.83 -1.19
CA LYS A 36 -16.25 -28.29 -2.31
C LYS A 36 -14.82 -27.76 -2.27
N ASN A 37 -14.53 -26.86 -1.34
CA ASN A 37 -13.21 -26.20 -1.23
C ASN A 37 -12.28 -27.04 -0.38
N ILE A 38 -11.03 -27.20 -0.82
CA ILE A 38 -9.98 -27.91 -0.10
C ILE A 38 -8.97 -26.94 0.50
N ILE A 39 -8.33 -27.35 1.57
CA ILE A 39 -7.16 -26.70 2.18
C ILE A 39 -6.04 -27.71 2.18
N LEU A 40 -4.90 -27.35 1.62
CA LEU A 40 -3.72 -28.17 1.51
C LEU A 40 -2.72 -27.86 2.64
N GLN A 41 -1.85 -28.81 2.91
CA GLN A 41 -0.77 -28.59 3.88
C GLN A 41 0.19 -27.51 3.41
N SER A 42 0.46 -27.44 2.10
CA SER A 42 1.27 -26.37 1.51
C SER A 42 0.68 -24.98 1.71
N ASP A 43 -0.65 -24.82 1.71
CA ASP A 43 -1.30 -23.55 1.97
C ASP A 43 -0.94 -23.00 3.36
N ILE A 44 -0.98 -23.89 4.37
CA ILE A 44 -0.63 -23.56 5.76
C ILE A 44 0.87 -23.22 5.88
N GLU A 45 1.75 -24.05 5.30
CA GLU A 45 3.20 -23.86 5.43
C GLU A 45 3.68 -22.61 4.67
N ASN A 46 3.13 -22.33 3.50
CA ASN A 46 3.46 -21.09 2.74
C ASN A 46 3.06 -19.84 3.53
N GLN A 47 1.88 -19.82 4.11
CA GLN A 47 1.42 -18.70 4.93
C GLN A 47 2.22 -18.60 6.24
N TYR A 48 2.61 -19.72 6.84
CA TYR A 48 3.47 -19.74 8.02
C TYR A 48 4.85 -19.14 7.74
N ILE A 49 5.46 -19.47 6.59
CA ILE A 49 6.73 -18.88 6.16
C ILE A 49 6.57 -17.37 5.98
N GLN A 50 5.50 -16.95 5.34
CA GLN A 50 5.20 -15.52 5.13
C GLN A 50 5.04 -14.76 6.46
N TYR A 51 4.27 -15.31 7.44
CA TYR A 51 4.10 -14.71 8.76
C TYR A 51 5.44 -14.59 9.51
N ARG A 52 6.30 -15.59 9.39
CA ARG A 52 7.65 -15.53 9.97
C ARG A 52 8.51 -14.44 9.34
N MET A 53 8.47 -14.30 8.01
CA MET A 53 9.23 -13.26 7.29
C MET A 53 8.76 -11.84 7.66
N GLN A 54 7.48 -11.68 7.95
CA GLN A 54 6.88 -10.40 8.35
C GLN A 54 6.96 -10.12 9.86
N GLY A 55 7.54 -11.03 10.65
CA GLY A 55 7.59 -10.88 12.11
C GLY A 55 6.25 -11.06 12.84
N MET A 56 5.23 -11.59 12.15
CA MET A 56 3.87 -11.77 12.69
C MET A 56 3.65 -13.17 13.33
N ALA A 57 4.66 -14.02 13.36
CA ALA A 57 4.58 -15.36 13.90
C ALA A 57 4.80 -15.38 15.43
N GLU A 58 3.90 -14.75 16.17
CA GLU A 58 3.91 -14.75 17.63
C GLU A 58 3.34 -16.06 18.19
N GLY A 59 4.02 -16.66 19.17
CA GLY A 59 3.67 -17.94 19.78
C GLY A 59 4.45 -19.13 19.24
N THR A 60 4.02 -20.33 19.62
CA THR A 60 4.63 -21.56 19.15
C THR A 60 4.27 -21.84 17.68
N GLY A 61 5.13 -22.60 16.98
CA GLY A 61 4.85 -22.96 15.59
C GLY A 61 3.52 -23.71 15.40
N LYS A 62 3.02 -24.42 16.44
CA LYS A 62 1.71 -25.09 16.42
C LYS A 62 0.57 -24.07 16.52
N GLU A 63 0.67 -23.11 17.43
CA GLU A 63 -0.34 -22.06 17.61
C GLU A 63 -0.48 -21.17 16.37
N VAL A 64 0.65 -20.80 15.75
CA VAL A 64 0.63 -20.01 14.51
C VAL A 64 -0.05 -20.79 13.37
N ARG A 65 0.26 -22.08 13.21
CA ARG A 65 -0.41 -22.93 12.21
C ARG A 65 -1.88 -23.14 12.49
N ALA A 66 -2.28 -23.21 13.78
CA ALA A 66 -3.69 -23.29 14.16
C ALA A 66 -4.46 -22.03 13.71
N ARG A 67 -3.91 -20.83 13.98
CA ARG A 67 -4.50 -19.58 13.51
C ARG A 67 -4.61 -19.52 11.99
N ILE A 68 -3.54 -19.88 11.29
CA ILE A 68 -3.53 -19.90 9.81
C ILE A 68 -4.58 -20.88 9.28
N LEU A 69 -4.66 -22.07 9.83
CA LEU A 69 -5.68 -23.05 9.42
C LEU A 69 -7.09 -22.53 9.68
N GLU A 70 -7.31 -21.89 10.81
CA GLU A 70 -8.62 -21.29 11.14
C GLU A 70 -8.99 -20.16 10.18
N GLU A 71 -8.05 -19.28 9.82
CA GLU A 71 -8.24 -18.25 8.80
C GLU A 71 -8.62 -18.86 7.45
N LEU A 72 -7.91 -19.91 7.03
CA LEU A 72 -8.22 -20.62 5.78
C LEU A 72 -9.60 -21.31 5.84
N LEU A 73 -9.96 -21.93 6.97
CA LEU A 73 -11.29 -22.49 7.18
C LEU A 73 -12.38 -21.45 7.06
N LEU A 74 -12.20 -20.29 7.70
CA LEU A 74 -13.13 -19.15 7.62
C LEU A 74 -13.28 -18.64 6.19
N GLN A 75 -12.17 -18.46 5.47
CA GLN A 75 -12.19 -18.06 4.05
C GLN A 75 -12.97 -19.06 3.20
N LYS A 76 -12.70 -20.36 3.34
CA LYS A 76 -13.41 -21.41 2.57
C LYS A 76 -14.88 -21.51 2.96
N LEU A 77 -15.23 -21.26 4.23
CA LEU A 77 -16.62 -21.22 4.67
C LEU A 77 -17.37 -20.02 4.08
N MET A 78 -16.72 -18.84 4.00
CA MET A 78 -17.30 -17.66 3.35
C MET A 78 -17.51 -17.90 1.85
N LEU A 79 -16.55 -18.50 1.14
CA LEU A 79 -16.70 -18.86 -0.27
C LEU A 79 -17.83 -19.87 -0.49
N ASN A 80 -17.94 -20.89 0.33
CA ASN A 80 -19.04 -21.83 0.28
C ASN A 80 -20.39 -21.14 0.52
N GLN A 81 -20.45 -20.18 1.44
CA GLN A 81 -21.66 -19.41 1.70
C GLN A 81 -22.00 -18.44 0.58
N ALA A 82 -20.99 -17.79 -0.04
CA ALA A 82 -21.19 -16.92 -1.20
C ALA A 82 -21.90 -17.70 -2.34
N GLU A 83 -21.48 -18.92 -2.59
CA GLU A 83 -22.11 -19.78 -3.59
C GLU A 83 -23.56 -20.14 -3.21
N MET A 84 -23.79 -20.54 -1.95
CA MET A 84 -25.14 -20.89 -1.46
C MET A 84 -26.10 -19.69 -1.50
N ASP A 85 -25.61 -18.49 -1.23
CA ASP A 85 -26.39 -17.25 -1.25
C ASP A 85 -26.45 -16.62 -2.65
N SER A 86 -25.85 -17.24 -3.69
CA SER A 86 -25.74 -16.71 -5.05
C SER A 86 -25.12 -15.31 -5.12
N ILE A 87 -24.16 -15.05 -4.25
CA ILE A 87 -23.36 -13.82 -4.28
C ILE A 87 -22.40 -13.91 -5.45
N THR A 88 -22.39 -12.91 -6.32
CA THR A 88 -21.55 -12.88 -7.53
C THR A 88 -20.80 -11.56 -7.62
N VAL A 89 -19.64 -11.62 -8.24
CA VAL A 89 -18.86 -10.45 -8.69
C VAL A 89 -18.75 -10.50 -10.21
N THR A 90 -18.87 -9.35 -10.87
CA THR A 90 -18.77 -9.30 -12.33
C THR A 90 -17.32 -9.40 -12.78
N ASP A 91 -17.12 -9.84 -14.02
CA ASP A 91 -15.78 -9.94 -14.58
C ASP A 91 -15.10 -8.56 -14.68
N GLU A 92 -15.87 -7.50 -14.96
CA GLU A 92 -15.38 -6.12 -15.00
C GLU A 92 -14.86 -5.66 -13.63
N GLN A 93 -15.55 -6.02 -12.54
CA GLN A 93 -15.10 -5.71 -11.18
C GLN A 93 -13.81 -6.47 -10.85
N VAL A 94 -13.72 -7.75 -11.22
CA VAL A 94 -12.52 -8.57 -11.01
C VAL A 94 -11.35 -8.01 -11.82
N ASP A 95 -11.57 -7.61 -13.08
CA ASP A 95 -10.52 -7.05 -13.93
C ASP A 95 -10.02 -5.70 -13.42
N ALA A 96 -10.90 -4.84 -12.92
CA ALA A 96 -10.52 -3.56 -12.32
C ALA A 96 -9.62 -3.76 -11.09
N GLU A 97 -10.02 -4.66 -10.17
CA GLU A 97 -9.23 -4.97 -8.97
C GLU A 97 -7.91 -5.67 -9.32
N LEU A 98 -7.94 -6.59 -10.29
CA LEU A 98 -6.75 -7.27 -10.79
C LEU A 98 -5.73 -6.28 -11.36
N ASN A 99 -6.17 -5.37 -12.24
CA ASN A 99 -5.29 -4.38 -12.84
C ASN A 99 -4.66 -3.48 -11.77
N LYS A 100 -5.42 -3.05 -10.76
CA LYS A 100 -4.91 -2.28 -9.63
C LYS A 100 -3.81 -3.05 -8.86
N LYS A 101 -4.05 -4.33 -8.54
CA LYS A 101 -3.07 -5.17 -7.83
C LYS A 101 -1.81 -5.40 -8.65
N ILE A 102 -1.95 -5.69 -9.94
CA ILE A 102 -0.83 -5.87 -10.85
C ILE A 102 -0.01 -4.57 -10.95
N GLN A 103 -0.65 -3.42 -11.05
CA GLN A 103 0.05 -2.13 -11.09
C GLN A 103 0.88 -1.89 -9.82
N ILE A 104 0.33 -2.20 -8.64
CA ILE A 104 1.06 -2.12 -7.36
C ILE A 104 2.26 -3.09 -7.36
N LEU A 105 2.07 -4.31 -7.83
CA LEU A 105 3.15 -5.30 -7.92
C LEU A 105 4.25 -4.84 -8.88
N VAL A 106 3.89 -4.41 -10.09
CA VAL A 106 4.86 -3.89 -11.08
C VAL A 106 5.64 -2.70 -10.50
N SER A 107 4.96 -1.77 -9.83
CA SER A 107 5.61 -0.63 -9.17
C SER A 107 6.61 -1.08 -8.09
N ARG A 108 6.26 -2.10 -7.31
CA ARG A 108 7.12 -2.66 -6.25
C ARG A 108 8.37 -3.37 -6.81
N PHE A 109 8.22 -4.08 -7.92
CA PHE A 109 9.35 -4.76 -8.58
C PHE A 109 10.12 -3.86 -9.55
N GLY A 110 9.58 -2.68 -9.85
CA GLY A 110 10.18 -1.66 -10.69
C GLY A 110 9.93 -1.84 -12.19
N SER A 111 9.57 -3.04 -12.68
CA SER A 111 9.07 -3.27 -14.05
C SER A 111 8.38 -4.63 -14.18
N GLN A 112 7.61 -4.78 -15.27
CA GLN A 112 6.96 -6.03 -15.63
C GLN A 112 7.98 -7.16 -15.86
N GLU A 113 9.08 -6.89 -16.60
CA GLU A 113 10.09 -7.90 -16.95
C GLU A 113 10.80 -8.42 -15.70
N LYS A 114 11.09 -7.55 -14.73
CA LYS A 114 11.67 -7.97 -13.46
C LYS A 114 10.71 -8.85 -12.68
N MET A 115 9.44 -8.50 -12.67
CA MET A 115 8.40 -9.29 -12.03
C MET A 115 8.27 -10.65 -12.72
N GLU A 116 8.17 -10.70 -14.06
CA GLU A 116 8.13 -11.94 -14.84
C GLU A 116 9.37 -12.81 -14.62
N SER A 117 10.56 -12.18 -14.61
CA SER A 117 11.82 -12.89 -14.34
C SER A 117 11.89 -13.46 -12.93
N MET A 118 11.39 -12.72 -11.93
CA MET A 118 11.41 -13.16 -10.53
C MET A 118 10.44 -14.29 -10.29
N PHE A 119 9.24 -14.23 -10.88
CA PHE A 119 8.23 -15.28 -10.73
C PHE A 119 8.43 -16.44 -11.71
N GLY A 120 9.28 -16.30 -12.73
CA GLY A 120 9.48 -17.28 -13.79
C GLY A 120 8.23 -17.52 -14.63
N LYS A 121 7.35 -16.51 -14.74
CA LYS A 121 6.04 -16.58 -15.39
C LYS A 121 5.80 -15.34 -16.22
N THR A 122 5.02 -15.49 -17.29
CA THR A 122 4.55 -14.36 -18.09
C THR A 122 3.50 -13.53 -17.33
N MET A 123 3.30 -12.28 -17.73
CA MET A 123 2.27 -11.41 -17.18
C MET A 123 0.87 -12.05 -17.27
N SER A 124 0.58 -12.75 -18.35
CA SER A 124 -0.70 -13.45 -18.51
C SER A 124 -0.89 -14.54 -17.46
N GLU A 125 0.13 -15.37 -17.24
CA GLU A 125 0.08 -16.42 -16.22
C GLU A 125 -0.03 -15.86 -14.80
N ILE A 126 0.68 -14.77 -14.53
CA ILE A 126 0.57 -14.06 -13.24
C ILE A 126 -0.84 -13.49 -13.06
N LYS A 127 -1.41 -12.87 -14.11
CA LYS A 127 -2.79 -12.35 -14.08
C LYS A 127 -3.80 -13.45 -13.84
N ASP A 128 -3.66 -14.60 -14.50
CA ASP A 128 -4.58 -15.73 -14.34
C ASP A 128 -4.56 -16.29 -12.91
N GLU A 129 -3.38 -16.41 -12.30
CA GLU A 129 -3.25 -16.83 -10.89
C GLU A 129 -3.85 -15.81 -9.92
N VAL A 130 -3.56 -14.51 -10.10
CA VAL A 130 -4.06 -13.45 -9.22
C VAL A 130 -5.56 -13.23 -9.42
N ARG A 131 -6.10 -13.50 -10.62
CA ARG A 131 -7.52 -13.32 -10.94
C ARG A 131 -8.43 -14.16 -10.03
N GLN A 132 -8.16 -15.46 -9.91
CA GLN A 132 -8.98 -16.33 -9.07
C GLN A 132 -8.91 -15.91 -7.60
N ALA A 133 -7.71 -15.62 -7.10
CA ALA A 133 -7.52 -15.14 -5.74
C ALA A 133 -8.24 -13.79 -5.49
N SER A 134 -8.22 -12.88 -6.48
CA SER A 134 -8.95 -11.60 -6.38
C SER A 134 -10.46 -11.81 -6.36
N LYS A 135 -10.97 -12.70 -7.20
CA LYS A 135 -12.41 -13.07 -7.20
C LYS A 135 -12.84 -13.67 -5.87
N ASP A 136 -12.06 -14.59 -5.33
CA ASP A 136 -12.34 -15.23 -4.05
C ASP A 136 -12.34 -14.20 -2.92
N ASN A 137 -11.38 -13.29 -2.88
CA ASN A 137 -11.33 -12.21 -1.89
C ASN A 137 -12.55 -11.29 -1.98
N MET A 138 -12.94 -10.87 -3.18
CA MET A 138 -14.13 -10.03 -3.38
C MET A 138 -15.41 -10.71 -2.91
N LEU A 139 -15.56 -12.01 -3.17
CA LEU A 139 -16.70 -12.79 -2.68
C LEU A 139 -16.70 -12.87 -1.14
N GLN A 140 -15.54 -13.10 -0.51
CA GLN A 140 -15.38 -13.10 0.93
C GLN A 140 -15.74 -11.75 1.56
N GLU A 141 -15.26 -10.64 0.96
CA GLU A 141 -15.56 -9.28 1.40
C GLU A 141 -17.08 -9.00 1.34
N GLN A 142 -17.76 -9.43 0.29
CA GLN A 142 -19.21 -9.27 0.19
C GLN A 142 -19.97 -10.08 1.26
N VAL A 143 -19.55 -11.33 1.53
CA VAL A 143 -20.14 -12.13 2.63
C VAL A 143 -19.87 -11.46 3.96
N GLN A 144 -18.65 -10.99 4.20
CA GLN A 144 -18.28 -10.29 5.43
C GLN A 144 -19.06 -9.00 5.60
N ALA A 145 -19.23 -8.20 4.54
CA ALA A 145 -20.05 -7.00 4.56
C ALA A 145 -21.51 -7.33 4.94
N LYS A 146 -22.09 -8.39 4.39
CA LYS A 146 -23.43 -8.85 4.72
C LYS A 146 -23.57 -9.30 6.19
N ILE A 147 -22.55 -9.97 6.75
CA ILE A 147 -22.51 -10.33 8.18
C ILE A 147 -22.49 -9.07 9.06
N MET A 148 -21.80 -8.02 8.61
CA MET A 148 -21.56 -6.81 9.37
C MET A 148 -22.57 -5.69 9.10
N GLU A 149 -23.48 -5.84 8.15
CA GLU A 149 -24.40 -4.79 7.67
C GLU A 149 -25.17 -4.09 8.80
N ASN A 150 -25.60 -4.85 9.81
CA ASN A 150 -26.36 -4.34 10.94
C ASN A 150 -25.55 -4.34 12.26
N VAL A 151 -24.24 -4.53 12.22
CA VAL A 151 -23.39 -4.53 13.41
C VAL A 151 -23.00 -3.10 13.76
N MET A 152 -23.73 -2.50 14.67
CA MET A 152 -23.47 -1.17 15.23
C MET A 152 -23.38 -1.24 16.76
N VAL A 153 -22.70 -0.31 17.36
CA VAL A 153 -22.64 -0.18 18.82
C VAL A 153 -23.41 1.04 19.29
N THR A 154 -24.23 0.85 20.33
CA THR A 154 -24.92 1.93 21.01
C THR A 154 -24.01 2.60 22.03
N PRO A 155 -24.29 3.84 22.45
CA PRO A 155 -23.52 4.51 23.49
C PRO A 155 -23.47 3.73 24.83
N GLN A 156 -24.51 2.96 25.13
CA GLN A 156 -24.53 2.12 26.32
C GLN A 156 -23.58 0.93 26.20
N GLU A 157 -23.58 0.24 25.04
CA GLU A 157 -22.65 -0.88 24.78
C GLU A 157 -21.19 -0.41 24.82
N VAL A 158 -20.87 0.79 24.33
CA VAL A 158 -19.53 1.37 24.44
C VAL A 158 -19.11 1.54 25.90
N LYS A 159 -20.02 2.07 26.76
CA LYS A 159 -19.75 2.20 28.19
C LYS A 159 -19.57 0.87 28.89
N ASP A 160 -20.39 -0.11 28.54
CA ASP A 160 -20.33 -1.45 29.14
C ASP A 160 -19.05 -2.17 28.72
N PHE A 161 -18.70 -2.11 27.43
CA PHE A 161 -17.42 -2.60 26.93
C PHE A 161 -16.23 -1.99 27.69
N PHE A 162 -16.22 -0.67 27.88
CA PHE A 162 -15.13 0.01 28.58
C PHE A 162 -15.00 -0.42 30.05
N ARG A 163 -16.12 -0.71 30.73
CA ARG A 163 -16.11 -1.21 32.12
C ARG A 163 -15.57 -2.61 32.23
N GLU A 164 -15.69 -3.42 31.18
CA GLU A 164 -15.17 -4.80 31.15
C GLU A 164 -13.64 -4.83 31.03
N ILE A 165 -13.00 -3.76 30.54
CA ILE A 165 -11.55 -3.70 30.41
C ILE A 165 -10.93 -3.51 31.81
N PRO A 166 -10.04 -4.42 32.26
CA PRO A 166 -9.30 -4.24 33.52
C PRO A 166 -8.51 -2.94 33.49
N LYS A 167 -8.50 -2.21 34.59
CA LYS A 167 -7.86 -0.88 34.67
C LYS A 167 -6.36 -0.91 34.37
N ASP A 168 -5.68 -1.97 34.74
CA ASP A 168 -4.26 -2.24 34.49
C ASP A 168 -3.97 -2.63 33.02
N SER A 169 -5.00 -3.00 32.29
CA SER A 169 -4.92 -3.34 30.85
C SER A 169 -5.36 -2.18 29.95
N LEU A 170 -5.78 -1.05 30.51
CA LEU A 170 -6.11 0.13 29.72
C LEU A 170 -4.85 0.69 29.07
N PRO A 171 -4.85 0.90 27.73
CA PRO A 171 -3.69 1.46 27.05
C PRO A 171 -3.44 2.90 27.47
N THR A 172 -2.17 3.28 27.49
CA THR A 172 -1.78 4.68 27.61
C THR A 172 -1.90 5.34 26.24
N ILE A 173 -2.79 6.31 26.14
CA ILE A 173 -2.94 7.14 24.95
C ILE A 173 -1.80 8.15 24.94
N GLN A 174 -1.03 8.14 23.85
CA GLN A 174 0.08 9.07 23.67
C GLN A 174 -0.43 10.49 23.42
N PRO A 175 0.36 11.52 23.72
CA PRO A 175 0.00 12.90 23.43
C PRO A 175 -0.35 13.07 21.95
N SER A 176 -1.45 13.75 21.69
CA SER A 176 -1.84 14.19 20.36
C SER A 176 -1.76 15.69 20.26
N TYR A 177 -1.47 16.17 19.08
CA TYR A 177 -1.20 17.58 18.80
C TYR A 177 -2.22 18.10 17.80
N GLU A 178 -2.80 19.23 18.06
CA GLU A 178 -3.53 20.02 17.09
C GLU A 178 -2.58 21.08 16.55
N ILE A 179 -2.27 20.97 15.26
CA ILE A 179 -1.20 21.73 14.60
C ILE A 179 -1.82 22.69 13.61
N VAL A 180 -1.27 23.91 13.56
CA VAL A 180 -1.57 24.89 12.52
C VAL A 180 -0.30 25.22 11.75
N GLN A 181 -0.44 25.49 10.45
CA GLN A 181 0.67 25.79 9.58
C GLN A 181 0.44 27.03 8.71
N ILE A 182 1.53 27.69 8.31
CA ILE A 182 1.60 28.71 7.29
C ILE A 182 2.59 28.20 6.25
N VAL A 183 2.13 27.93 5.03
CA VAL A 183 2.98 27.38 3.97
C VAL A 183 3.28 28.47 2.94
N LYS A 184 4.53 28.57 2.54
CA LYS A 184 4.97 29.41 1.44
C LYS A 184 5.50 28.56 0.30
N ARG A 185 4.81 28.61 -0.84
CA ARG A 185 5.14 27.89 -2.06
C ARG A 185 5.70 28.87 -3.10
N PRO A 186 7.01 29.07 -3.17
CA PRO A 186 7.58 29.94 -4.17
C PRO A 186 7.29 29.36 -5.57
N PRO A 187 6.79 30.20 -6.51
CA PRO A 187 6.46 29.71 -7.83
C PRO A 187 7.74 29.36 -8.61
N VAL A 188 7.65 28.31 -9.41
CA VAL A 188 8.65 28.05 -10.44
C VAL A 188 8.59 29.17 -11.47
N SER A 189 9.73 29.81 -11.75
CA SER A 189 9.78 30.91 -12.69
C SER A 189 9.48 30.46 -14.13
N ILE A 190 8.96 31.38 -14.96
CA ILE A 190 8.74 31.11 -16.39
C ILE A 190 10.07 30.80 -17.07
N ASP A 191 11.16 31.45 -16.67
CA ASP A 191 12.49 31.20 -17.22
C ASP A 191 12.99 29.81 -16.94
N GLU A 192 12.80 29.28 -15.73
CA GLU A 192 13.12 27.89 -15.39
C GLU A 192 12.31 26.89 -16.23
N LYS A 193 11.00 27.14 -16.39
CA LYS A 193 10.16 26.32 -17.26
C LYS A 193 10.65 26.31 -18.72
N LEU A 194 11.04 27.48 -19.23
CA LEU A 194 11.59 27.59 -20.59
C LEU A 194 12.93 26.90 -20.72
N GLN A 195 13.84 27.01 -19.73
CA GLN A 195 15.11 26.30 -19.74
C GLN A 195 14.93 24.78 -19.76
N VAL A 196 13.99 24.27 -18.97
CA VAL A 196 13.68 22.83 -18.97
C VAL A 196 13.10 22.37 -20.30
N LYS A 197 12.18 23.15 -20.88
CA LYS A 197 11.65 22.88 -22.23
C LYS A 197 12.76 22.86 -23.26
N ASP A 198 13.63 23.86 -23.28
CA ASP A 198 14.76 23.93 -24.21
C ASP A 198 15.71 22.74 -24.04
N ARG A 199 15.98 22.34 -22.80
CA ARG A 199 16.81 21.17 -22.52
C ARG A 199 16.20 19.87 -23.08
N LEU A 200 14.89 19.68 -22.94
CA LEU A 200 14.17 18.55 -23.54
C LEU A 200 14.16 18.62 -25.07
N TYR A 201 14.00 19.79 -25.66
CA TYR A 201 14.12 19.98 -27.11
C TYR A 201 15.52 19.59 -27.63
N GLN A 202 16.58 19.97 -26.91
CA GLN A 202 17.95 19.57 -27.27
C GLN A 202 18.14 18.06 -27.15
N ILE A 203 17.66 17.44 -26.09
CA ILE A 203 17.69 15.98 -25.92
C ILE A 203 16.93 15.31 -27.05
N ARG A 204 15.71 15.75 -27.35
CA ARG A 204 14.89 15.21 -28.45
C ARG A 204 15.59 15.34 -29.80
N LYS A 205 16.19 16.48 -30.09
CA LYS A 205 16.94 16.73 -31.32
C LYS A 205 18.10 15.75 -31.47
N ARG A 206 18.91 15.54 -30.45
CA ARG A 206 20.04 14.59 -30.46
C ARG A 206 19.58 13.15 -30.69
N ILE A 207 18.40 12.78 -30.18
CA ILE A 207 17.81 11.45 -30.42
C ILE A 207 17.37 11.33 -31.87
N LEU A 208 16.68 12.33 -32.43
CA LEU A 208 16.18 12.35 -33.80
C LEU A 208 17.31 12.37 -34.84
N GLU A 209 18.43 13.03 -34.53
CA GLU A 209 19.65 13.08 -35.36
C GLU A 209 20.49 11.79 -35.26
N GLY A 210 20.10 10.84 -34.37
CA GLY A 210 20.80 9.57 -34.19
C GLY A 210 22.10 9.66 -33.39
N GLU A 211 22.39 10.78 -32.75
CA GLU A 211 23.58 10.94 -31.90
C GLU A 211 23.55 10.05 -30.66
N SER A 212 22.35 9.72 -30.16
CA SER A 212 22.17 8.84 -29.01
C SER A 212 20.80 8.16 -29.04
N SER A 213 20.68 7.02 -28.38
CA SER A 213 19.37 6.36 -28.24
C SER A 213 18.51 7.07 -27.19
N PHE A 214 17.18 6.95 -27.32
CA PHE A 214 16.23 7.46 -26.32
C PHE A 214 16.54 6.88 -24.93
N ALA A 215 16.78 5.55 -24.86
CA ALA A 215 17.09 4.85 -23.62
C ALA A 215 18.35 5.41 -22.94
N THR A 216 19.41 5.65 -23.70
CA THR A 216 20.64 6.25 -23.15
C THR A 216 20.39 7.65 -22.59
N MET A 217 19.61 8.48 -23.31
CA MET A 217 19.26 9.83 -22.85
C MET A 217 18.36 9.78 -21.61
N ALA A 218 17.44 8.83 -21.52
CA ALA A 218 16.61 8.65 -20.35
C ALA A 218 17.44 8.27 -19.11
N VAL A 219 18.39 7.34 -19.24
CA VAL A 219 19.30 6.96 -18.14
C VAL A 219 20.13 8.13 -17.66
N LEU A 220 20.58 9.01 -18.58
CA LEU A 220 21.48 10.12 -18.26
C LEU A 220 20.75 11.36 -17.71
N TYR A 221 19.52 11.61 -18.16
CA TYR A 221 18.88 12.90 -17.92
C TYR A 221 17.50 12.82 -17.26
N SER A 222 16.79 11.68 -17.33
CA SER A 222 15.44 11.60 -16.76
C SER A 222 15.47 11.69 -15.25
N GLU A 223 14.61 12.57 -14.71
CA GLU A 223 14.39 12.75 -13.28
C GLU A 223 13.23 11.86 -12.77
N ASP A 224 12.76 10.90 -13.58
CA ASP A 224 11.81 9.88 -13.13
C ASP A 224 12.55 8.71 -12.46
N PRO A 225 12.47 8.54 -11.12
CA PRO A 225 13.19 7.47 -10.42
C PRO A 225 12.66 6.07 -10.76
N GLY A 226 11.42 5.98 -11.26
CA GLY A 226 10.77 4.71 -11.60
C GLY A 226 11.31 4.10 -12.90
N SER A 227 11.49 4.91 -13.94
CA SER A 227 11.82 4.43 -15.28
C SER A 227 13.20 4.85 -15.81
N ALA A 228 13.81 5.90 -15.27
CA ALA A 228 15.08 6.43 -15.78
C ALA A 228 16.16 5.35 -15.99
N ARG A 229 16.38 4.50 -14.98
CA ARG A 229 17.38 3.43 -15.01
C ARG A 229 17.08 2.34 -16.05
N GLN A 230 15.84 2.27 -16.52
CA GLN A 230 15.36 1.31 -17.51
C GLN A 230 15.19 1.95 -18.89
N GLY A 231 15.91 3.06 -19.13
CA GLY A 231 15.80 3.78 -20.41
C GLY A 231 14.49 4.54 -20.59
N GLY A 232 13.80 4.85 -19.50
CA GLY A 232 12.54 5.57 -19.49
C GLY A 232 11.31 4.72 -19.78
N GLU A 233 11.44 3.38 -19.93
CA GLU A 233 10.33 2.49 -20.31
C GLU A 233 9.32 2.32 -19.18
N LEU A 234 8.02 2.43 -19.52
CA LEU A 234 6.90 2.38 -18.59
C LEU A 234 6.10 1.06 -18.67
N GLY A 235 6.40 0.24 -19.68
CA GLY A 235 5.64 -0.97 -19.95
C GLY A 235 4.28 -0.70 -20.62
N PHE A 236 3.48 -1.77 -20.83
CA PHE A 236 2.16 -1.67 -21.43
C PHE A 236 1.13 -1.11 -20.44
N ALA A 237 0.44 -0.07 -20.86
CA ALA A 237 -0.63 0.56 -20.08
C ALA A 237 -1.85 0.85 -20.95
N GLY A 238 -3.05 0.66 -20.38
CA GLY A 238 -4.32 1.06 -20.97
C GLY A 238 -4.68 2.49 -20.66
N LYS A 239 -5.83 2.96 -21.16
CA LYS A 239 -6.38 4.29 -20.83
C LYS A 239 -6.70 4.39 -19.35
N GLY A 240 -6.52 5.60 -18.80
CA GLY A 240 -6.75 5.91 -17.38
C GLY A 240 -5.57 5.59 -16.45
N VAL A 241 -4.42 5.14 -16.99
CA VAL A 241 -3.21 4.85 -16.21
C VAL A 241 -2.31 6.07 -16.08
N TYR A 242 -2.22 6.86 -17.12
CA TYR A 242 -1.39 8.07 -17.17
C TYR A 242 -2.21 9.32 -16.86
N VAL A 243 -1.52 10.40 -16.44
CA VAL A 243 -2.15 11.72 -16.34
C VAL A 243 -2.65 12.19 -17.70
N PRO A 244 -3.76 12.96 -17.77
CA PRO A 244 -4.46 13.25 -19.01
C PRO A 244 -3.59 13.85 -20.11
N GLU A 245 -2.67 14.75 -19.78
CA GLU A 245 -1.78 15.41 -20.72
C GLU A 245 -0.80 14.42 -21.37
N PHE A 246 -0.24 13.52 -20.57
CA PHE A 246 0.64 12.46 -21.03
C PHE A 246 -0.14 11.42 -21.85
N GLU A 247 -1.29 10.98 -21.34
CA GLU A 247 -2.12 9.98 -21.99
C GLU A 247 -2.58 10.41 -23.38
N ASN A 248 -3.08 11.64 -23.49
CA ASN A 248 -3.53 12.18 -24.77
C ASN A 248 -2.43 12.15 -25.84
N VAL A 249 -1.18 12.40 -25.46
CA VAL A 249 -0.07 12.35 -26.39
C VAL A 249 0.34 10.90 -26.68
N ALA A 250 0.55 10.07 -25.66
CA ALA A 250 1.01 8.70 -25.77
C ALA A 250 0.10 7.84 -26.67
N PHE A 251 -1.22 7.99 -26.53
CA PHE A 251 -2.20 7.25 -27.35
C PHE A 251 -2.36 7.77 -28.77
N ASN A 252 -1.83 8.95 -29.11
CA ASN A 252 -1.86 9.51 -30.47
C ASN A 252 -0.55 9.31 -31.26
N LEU A 253 0.55 8.92 -30.60
CA LEU A 253 1.82 8.63 -31.27
C LEU A 253 1.74 7.37 -32.14
N ARG A 254 2.57 7.33 -33.17
CA ARG A 254 2.85 6.13 -33.99
C ARG A 254 4.02 5.35 -33.37
N ASP A 255 4.11 4.06 -33.71
CA ASP A 255 5.22 3.24 -33.25
C ASP A 255 6.57 3.84 -33.64
N GLY A 256 7.45 4.02 -32.67
CA GLY A 256 8.75 4.67 -32.80
C GLY A 256 8.75 6.20 -32.76
N GLU A 257 7.59 6.86 -32.86
CA GLU A 257 7.48 8.32 -32.86
C GLU A 257 7.79 8.92 -31.51
N ILE A 258 8.46 10.11 -31.52
CA ILE A 258 8.82 10.87 -30.33
C ILE A 258 7.99 12.16 -30.31
N SER A 259 7.26 12.39 -29.22
CA SER A 259 6.42 13.56 -29.01
C SER A 259 7.23 14.88 -29.00
N ASP A 260 6.53 15.99 -29.16
CA ASP A 260 7.00 17.28 -28.67
C ASP A 260 7.03 17.28 -27.14
N VAL A 261 7.53 18.39 -26.53
CA VAL A 261 7.55 18.53 -25.07
C VAL A 261 6.13 18.66 -24.54
N VAL A 262 5.76 17.79 -23.62
CA VAL A 262 4.46 17.72 -22.94
C VAL A 262 4.62 18.23 -21.51
N GLU A 263 3.80 19.18 -21.07
CA GLU A 263 3.75 19.65 -19.69
C GLU A 263 2.65 18.92 -18.95
N SER A 264 2.94 18.40 -17.75
CA SER A 264 1.98 17.75 -16.83
C SER A 264 2.23 18.25 -15.41
N GLU A 265 1.40 17.83 -14.45
CA GLU A 265 1.63 18.09 -13.02
C GLU A 265 2.96 17.53 -12.48
N HIS A 266 3.52 16.50 -13.13
CA HIS A 266 4.79 15.91 -12.73
C HIS A 266 6.02 16.60 -13.31
N GLY A 267 5.85 17.50 -14.29
CA GLY A 267 6.92 18.19 -14.98
C GLY A 267 6.80 18.17 -16.50
N PHE A 268 7.92 18.22 -17.18
CA PHE A 268 7.99 18.25 -18.65
C PHE A 268 8.51 16.91 -19.18
N HIS A 269 7.85 16.38 -20.20
CA HIS A 269 8.13 15.08 -20.77
C HIS A 269 8.41 15.17 -22.26
N ILE A 270 9.29 14.30 -22.77
CA ILE A 270 9.22 13.80 -24.14
C ILE A 270 8.89 12.32 -24.05
N ILE A 271 8.00 11.86 -24.94
CA ILE A 271 7.41 10.51 -24.90
C ILE A 271 7.72 9.83 -26.21
N GLN A 272 8.14 8.56 -26.17
CA GLN A 272 8.25 7.72 -27.36
C GLN A 272 7.34 6.53 -27.23
N LEU A 273 6.51 6.27 -28.25
CA LEU A 273 5.77 5.02 -28.35
C LEU A 273 6.72 3.93 -28.86
N ILE A 274 6.88 2.86 -28.08
CA ILE A 274 7.68 1.70 -28.45
C ILE A 274 6.81 0.75 -29.29
N GLU A 275 5.63 0.41 -28.77
CA GLU A 275 4.72 -0.57 -29.40
C GLU A 275 3.29 -0.35 -28.93
N ARG A 276 2.33 -0.61 -29.84
CA ARG A 276 0.89 -0.62 -29.55
C ARG A 276 0.34 -2.03 -29.65
N ARG A 277 -0.44 -2.47 -28.66
CA ARG A 277 -1.15 -3.76 -28.64
C ARG A 277 -2.62 -3.54 -28.31
N GLY A 278 -3.47 -3.54 -29.32
CA GLY A 278 -4.91 -3.28 -29.13
C GLY A 278 -5.16 -1.94 -28.43
N GLU A 279 -5.79 -1.98 -27.26
CA GLU A 279 -6.11 -0.81 -26.44
C GLU A 279 -4.98 -0.40 -25.47
N THR A 280 -3.80 -1.03 -25.54
CA THR A 280 -2.67 -0.72 -24.68
C THR A 280 -1.48 -0.18 -25.47
N VAL A 281 -0.70 0.70 -24.83
CA VAL A 281 0.52 1.29 -25.37
C VAL A 281 1.70 1.02 -24.45
N ASN A 282 2.85 0.63 -25.04
CA ASN A 282 4.13 0.62 -24.35
C ASN A 282 4.91 1.86 -24.73
N CYS A 283 5.11 2.75 -23.75
CA CYS A 283 5.82 4.01 -23.94
C CYS A 283 7.09 4.05 -23.12
N ARG A 284 8.00 4.92 -23.53
CA ARG A 284 9.10 5.39 -22.69
C ARG A 284 9.14 6.91 -22.70
N HIS A 285 9.63 7.50 -21.59
CA HIS A 285 9.69 8.93 -21.45
C HIS A 285 11.00 9.43 -20.85
N ILE A 286 11.27 10.71 -21.05
CA ILE A 286 12.27 11.47 -20.32
C ILE A 286 11.54 12.58 -19.60
N LEU A 287 11.58 12.58 -18.28
CA LEU A 287 10.99 13.59 -17.42
C LEU A 287 12.09 14.55 -16.95
N LEU A 288 11.86 15.85 -17.09
CA LEU A 288 12.61 16.88 -16.39
C LEU A 288 11.66 17.77 -15.60
N LYS A 289 12.08 18.17 -14.40
CA LYS A 289 11.30 19.05 -13.50
C LYS A 289 11.89 20.45 -13.49
N ALA A 290 11.05 21.46 -13.62
CA ALA A 290 11.46 22.82 -13.38
C ALA A 290 11.56 23.02 -11.85
N LYS A 291 12.73 23.38 -11.36
CA LYS A 291 13.02 23.55 -9.93
C LYS A 291 12.70 24.96 -9.49
N VAL A 292 12.30 25.11 -8.24
CA VAL A 292 12.21 26.45 -7.64
C VAL A 292 13.63 27.01 -7.52
N PRO A 293 13.90 28.23 -8.01
CA PRO A 293 15.20 28.87 -7.88
C PRO A 293 15.60 29.02 -6.41
N VAL A 294 16.90 28.86 -6.11
CA VAL A 294 17.43 28.97 -4.74
C VAL A 294 17.09 30.32 -4.13
N GLU A 295 17.18 31.40 -4.91
CA GLU A 295 16.86 32.75 -4.47
C GLU A 295 15.38 32.92 -4.11
N ALA A 296 14.50 32.19 -4.79
CA ALA A 296 13.06 32.19 -4.48
C ALA A 296 12.78 31.41 -3.19
N LEU A 297 13.50 30.31 -2.95
CA LEU A 297 13.45 29.54 -1.71
C LEU A 297 13.97 30.36 -0.54
N GLU A 298 15.13 31.03 -0.67
CA GLU A 298 15.71 31.88 0.37
C GLU A 298 14.78 33.06 0.72
N LYS A 299 14.15 33.65 -0.30
CA LYS A 299 13.17 34.72 -0.11
C LYS A 299 11.91 34.23 0.64
N ALA A 300 11.42 33.05 0.31
CA ALA A 300 10.28 32.43 0.99
C ALA A 300 10.61 32.12 2.45
N GLN A 301 11.80 31.55 2.72
CA GLN A 301 12.28 31.31 4.07
C GLN A 301 12.38 32.62 4.88
N PHE A 302 13.07 33.61 4.37
CA PHE A 302 13.22 34.91 5.03
C PHE A 302 11.86 35.57 5.30
N GLN A 303 10.92 35.49 4.37
CA GLN A 303 9.56 36.01 4.54
C GLN A 303 8.86 35.28 5.72
N LEU A 304 8.93 33.97 5.80
CA LEU A 304 8.33 33.19 6.88
C LEU A 304 9.01 33.45 8.22
N ASP A 305 10.33 33.57 8.26
CA ASP A 305 11.06 33.89 9.50
C ASP A 305 10.66 35.30 10.02
N SER A 306 10.46 36.23 9.11
CA SER A 306 9.92 37.56 9.46
C SER A 306 8.50 37.49 10.02
N VAL A 307 7.63 36.64 9.44
CA VAL A 307 6.28 36.39 9.94
C VAL A 307 6.31 35.71 11.30
N ALA A 308 7.21 34.74 11.51
CA ALA A 308 7.39 34.09 12.80
C ALA A 308 7.77 35.10 13.90
N GLN A 309 8.64 36.08 13.60
CA GLN A 309 8.99 37.15 14.54
C GLN A 309 7.81 38.04 14.88
N LEU A 310 6.98 38.45 13.91
CA LEU A 310 5.76 39.23 14.16
C LEU A 310 4.80 38.47 15.08
N ILE A 311 4.66 37.18 14.89
CA ILE A 311 3.79 36.35 15.76
C ILE A 311 4.40 36.21 17.16
N ARG A 312 5.69 35.94 17.29
CA ARG A 312 6.39 35.80 18.57
C ARG A 312 6.37 37.10 19.37
N ASN A 313 6.43 38.26 18.74
CA ASN A 313 6.34 39.57 19.38
C ASN A 313 4.91 39.95 19.77
N GLY A 314 3.90 39.21 19.27
CA GLY A 314 2.49 39.55 19.52
C GLY A 314 1.93 40.65 18.60
N ASP A 315 2.70 41.05 17.59
CA ASP A 315 2.29 42.06 16.60
C ASP A 315 1.21 41.53 15.64
N MET A 316 1.09 40.21 15.53
CA MET A 316 0.12 39.51 14.67
C MET A 316 -0.23 38.15 15.26
N THR A 317 -1.49 37.75 15.18
CA THR A 317 -1.88 36.38 15.54
C THR A 317 -1.49 35.41 14.45
N PHE A 318 -1.33 34.11 14.79
CA PHE A 318 -1.02 33.07 13.82
C PHE A 318 -2.12 32.97 12.74
N GLU A 319 -3.39 33.12 13.14
CA GLU A 319 -4.53 33.04 12.22
C GLU A 319 -4.54 34.21 11.21
N GLU A 320 -4.27 35.44 11.65
CA GLU A 320 -4.11 36.59 10.77
C GLU A 320 -2.94 36.41 9.80
N ALA A 321 -1.82 35.91 10.31
CA ALA A 321 -0.63 35.61 9.51
C ALA A 321 -0.92 34.51 8.48
N CYS A 322 -1.60 33.45 8.88
CA CYS A 322 -2.01 32.34 8.00
C CYS A 322 -2.88 32.89 6.86
N LYS A 323 -3.92 33.64 7.17
CA LYS A 323 -4.84 34.23 6.18
C LYS A 323 -4.12 35.13 5.19
N LYS A 324 -3.10 35.86 5.64
CA LYS A 324 -2.39 36.88 4.84
C LYS A 324 -1.24 36.29 4.02
N TYR A 325 -0.51 35.33 4.56
CA TYR A 325 0.77 34.89 3.99
C TYR A 325 0.80 33.44 3.51
N SER A 326 -0.15 32.58 3.94
CA SER A 326 -0.16 31.19 3.51
C SER A 326 -0.62 31.04 2.06
N ASP A 327 0.08 30.20 1.33
CA ASP A 327 -0.28 29.78 -0.03
C ASP A 327 -1.05 28.44 -0.02
N ASP A 328 -1.24 27.83 1.17
CA ASP A 328 -1.92 26.55 1.35
C ASP A 328 -3.44 26.72 1.50
N ASP A 329 -4.19 25.72 1.03
CA ASP A 329 -5.66 25.74 1.11
C ASP A 329 -6.18 25.74 2.54
N SER A 330 -5.39 25.21 3.49
CA SER A 330 -5.71 25.23 4.92
C SER A 330 -5.84 26.64 5.49
N LYS A 331 -5.38 27.67 4.77
CA LYS A 331 -5.59 29.08 5.20
C LYS A 331 -7.07 29.42 5.40
N SER A 332 -7.97 28.78 4.69
CA SER A 332 -9.42 28.99 4.80
C SER A 332 -9.99 28.51 6.13
N ASN A 333 -9.35 27.52 6.77
CA ASN A 333 -9.72 26.98 8.08
C ASN A 333 -8.79 27.41 9.21
N GLY A 334 -7.94 28.44 9.02
CA GLY A 334 -6.98 28.93 10.01
C GLY A 334 -5.66 28.17 10.06
N GLY A 335 -5.33 27.45 8.98
CA GLY A 335 -4.06 26.72 8.83
C GLY A 335 -4.01 25.36 9.52
N TYR A 336 -5.14 24.80 9.96
CA TYR A 336 -5.16 23.48 10.57
C TYR A 336 -4.63 22.40 9.64
N LEU A 337 -3.69 21.61 10.16
CA LEU A 337 -3.19 20.43 9.49
C LEU A 337 -4.11 19.25 9.86
N SER A 338 -4.75 18.67 8.85
CA SER A 338 -5.62 17.51 9.02
C SER A 338 -4.82 16.21 8.97
N ASN A 339 -5.22 15.21 9.74
CA ASN A 339 -4.70 13.86 9.65
C ASN A 339 -5.23 13.22 8.35
N ALA A 340 -4.34 12.93 7.41
CA ALA A 340 -4.71 12.40 6.10
C ALA A 340 -5.40 11.02 6.17
N ALA A 341 -5.18 10.24 7.22
CA ALA A 341 -5.82 8.94 7.41
C ALA A 341 -7.23 9.03 8.01
N THR A 342 -7.48 9.99 8.93
CA THR A 342 -8.74 10.07 9.69
C THR A 342 -9.60 11.26 9.33
N GLY A 343 -9.05 12.27 8.67
CA GLY A 343 -9.69 13.57 8.38
C GLY A 343 -9.82 14.49 9.60
N GLY A 344 -9.38 14.05 10.79
CA GLY A 344 -9.41 14.86 12.01
C GLY A 344 -8.21 15.82 12.13
N ASN A 345 -8.25 16.72 13.12
CA ASN A 345 -7.18 17.70 13.34
C ASN A 345 -6.15 17.27 14.42
N TRP A 346 -6.31 16.09 14.98
CA TRP A 346 -5.41 15.56 15.99
C TRP A 346 -4.44 14.55 15.39
N LEU A 347 -3.15 14.72 15.69
CA LEU A 347 -2.05 13.91 15.21
C LEU A 347 -1.14 13.55 16.38
N SER A 348 -0.91 12.28 16.63
CA SER A 348 0.19 11.84 17.49
C SER A 348 1.52 11.91 16.75
N LEU A 349 2.64 11.87 17.46
CA LEU A 349 3.96 11.79 16.81
C LEU A 349 4.12 10.49 16.01
N GLN A 350 3.40 9.44 16.40
CA GLN A 350 3.39 8.18 15.67
C GLN A 350 2.61 8.31 14.36
N ASP A 351 1.42 8.93 14.37
CA ASP A 351 0.64 9.20 13.16
C ASP A 351 1.48 9.98 12.13
N MET A 352 2.18 11.03 12.60
CA MET A 352 3.03 11.84 11.71
C MET A 352 4.15 11.03 11.05
N LYS A 353 4.77 10.08 11.78
CA LYS A 353 5.81 9.19 11.24
C LYS A 353 5.24 8.18 10.25
N GLU A 354 4.06 7.63 10.53
CA GLU A 354 3.41 6.69 9.62
C GLU A 354 2.95 7.40 8.33
N LEU A 355 2.41 8.62 8.46
CA LEU A 355 1.99 9.42 7.32
C LEU A 355 3.18 9.93 6.48
N GLU A 356 4.36 10.11 7.08
CA GLU A 356 5.60 10.50 6.36
C GLU A 356 5.97 9.50 5.26
N GLU A 357 5.62 8.22 5.41
CA GLU A 357 5.90 7.18 4.40
C GLU A 357 5.07 7.36 3.11
N TYR A 358 3.91 8.01 3.22
CA TYR A 358 2.94 8.13 2.14
C TYR A 358 2.76 9.56 1.63
N TYR A 359 3.03 10.57 2.49
CA TYR A 359 2.77 11.97 2.20
C TYR A 359 3.99 12.83 2.48
N ALA A 360 4.53 13.45 1.44
CA ALA A 360 5.72 14.28 1.54
C ALA A 360 5.57 15.46 2.51
N GLU A 361 4.37 15.98 2.70
CA GLU A 361 4.08 17.08 3.62
C GLU A 361 4.30 16.73 5.10
N TYR A 362 4.29 15.44 5.48
CA TYR A 362 4.57 15.02 6.86
C TYR A 362 6.06 14.82 7.15
N LYS A 363 6.91 14.93 6.13
CA LYS A 363 8.34 14.71 6.28
C LYS A 363 8.94 15.62 7.33
N ASN A 364 9.66 15.01 8.30
CA ASN A 364 10.28 15.65 9.44
C ASN A 364 9.31 16.40 10.40
N LEU A 365 7.99 16.32 10.20
CA LEU A 365 7.02 17.03 11.02
C LEU A 365 7.06 16.60 12.48
N ALA A 366 7.07 15.29 12.73
CA ALA A 366 7.14 14.73 14.08
C ALA A 366 8.33 15.26 14.88
N PHE A 367 9.50 15.40 14.21
CA PHE A 367 10.70 15.94 14.84
C PHE A 367 10.55 17.42 15.23
N VAL A 368 9.95 18.24 14.38
CA VAL A 368 9.71 19.65 14.66
C VAL A 368 8.71 19.81 15.80
N ILE A 369 7.56 19.14 15.69
CA ILE A 369 6.46 19.26 16.69
C ILE A 369 6.90 18.76 18.07
N SER A 370 7.73 17.72 18.15
CA SER A 370 8.21 17.20 19.44
C SER A 370 9.03 18.20 20.26
N ARG A 371 9.50 19.29 19.65
CA ARG A 371 10.34 20.33 20.28
C ARG A 371 9.61 21.62 20.59
N LEU A 372 8.37 21.75 20.12
CA LEU A 372 7.58 22.96 20.32
C LEU A 372 6.66 22.83 21.52
N GLU A 373 6.59 23.91 22.30
CA GLU A 373 5.59 24.07 23.34
C GLU A 373 4.25 24.58 22.74
N VAL A 374 3.17 24.46 23.50
CA VAL A 374 1.85 24.98 23.08
C VAL A 374 1.90 26.49 22.92
N GLY A 375 1.53 26.98 21.74
CA GLY A 375 1.59 28.39 21.35
C GLY A 375 2.93 28.84 20.77
N GLU A 376 3.94 27.99 20.80
CA GLU A 376 5.24 28.30 20.21
C GLU A 376 5.23 28.09 18.69
N VAL A 377 5.79 29.08 17.96
CA VAL A 377 5.92 29.06 16.49
C VAL A 377 7.33 28.61 16.10
N SER A 378 7.44 27.66 15.20
CA SER A 378 8.74 27.24 14.66
C SER A 378 9.44 28.36 13.87
N ASP A 379 10.72 28.17 13.57
CA ASP A 379 11.38 28.85 12.45
C ASP A 379 10.82 28.28 11.14
N ALA A 380 11.19 28.92 10.01
CA ALA A 380 10.82 28.40 8.69
C ALA A 380 11.44 27.02 8.45
N VAL A 381 10.59 25.98 8.36
CA VAL A 381 10.98 24.61 8.17
C VAL A 381 10.83 24.25 6.68
N PRO A 382 11.88 23.67 6.04
CA PRO A 382 11.73 23.20 4.67
C PRO A 382 10.72 22.04 4.61
N MET A 383 9.92 22.01 3.56
CA MET A 383 8.98 20.94 3.27
C MET A 383 8.92 20.64 1.78
N THR A 384 8.42 19.48 1.45
CA THR A 384 8.06 19.12 0.07
C THR A 384 6.55 19.01 0.01
N THR A 385 5.92 19.63 -1.00
CA THR A 385 4.47 19.50 -1.22
C THR A 385 4.13 18.11 -1.79
N ASN A 386 2.85 17.74 -1.78
CA ASN A 386 2.40 16.49 -2.39
C ASN A 386 2.65 16.44 -3.90
N GLU A 387 2.76 17.61 -4.56
CA GLU A 387 3.18 17.75 -5.97
C GLU A 387 4.70 17.63 -6.15
N ASN A 388 5.43 17.32 -5.05
CA ASN A 388 6.88 17.18 -5.01
C ASN A 388 7.65 18.48 -5.35
N ASN A 389 7.11 19.63 -4.96
CA ASN A 389 7.75 20.94 -5.06
C ASN A 389 8.35 21.36 -3.71
N ASP A 390 9.50 22.02 -3.75
CA ASP A 390 10.13 22.56 -2.55
C ASP A 390 9.36 23.79 -2.04
N ALA A 391 9.13 23.84 -0.75
CA ALA A 391 8.42 24.88 -0.05
C ALA A 391 8.99 25.08 1.36
N PHE A 392 8.51 26.11 2.05
CA PHE A 392 8.75 26.33 3.47
C PHE A 392 7.44 26.45 4.24
N ARG A 393 7.46 26.07 5.50
CA ARG A 393 6.32 26.30 6.40
C ARG A 393 6.76 26.76 7.77
N LEU A 394 5.86 27.50 8.45
CA LEU A 394 5.84 27.66 9.89
C LEU A 394 4.83 26.68 10.45
N VAL A 395 5.11 26.10 11.59
CA VAL A 395 4.16 25.30 12.36
C VAL A 395 4.05 25.80 13.79
N MET A 396 2.86 25.66 14.36
CA MET A 396 2.61 25.98 15.77
C MET A 396 1.74 24.88 16.38
N VAL A 397 2.08 24.45 17.56
CA VAL A 397 1.23 23.57 18.36
C VAL A 397 0.13 24.42 18.99
N LYS A 398 -1.09 24.31 18.50
CA LYS A 398 -2.24 25.06 19.03
C LYS A 398 -2.75 24.47 20.33
N ARG A 399 -2.82 23.14 20.38
CA ARG A 399 -3.21 22.36 21.56
C ARG A 399 -2.46 21.05 21.61
N LYS A 400 -2.26 20.53 22.81
CA LYS A 400 -1.65 19.24 23.06
C LYS A 400 -2.46 18.53 24.14
N THR A 401 -2.69 17.23 23.96
CA THR A 401 -3.20 16.39 25.05
C THR A 401 -2.04 15.83 25.87
N GLU A 402 -2.23 15.62 27.15
CA GLU A 402 -1.27 14.89 27.96
C GLU A 402 -1.40 13.38 27.73
N ALA A 403 -0.31 12.65 27.96
CA ALA A 403 -0.39 11.20 28.00
C ALA A 403 -1.30 10.76 29.14
N HIS A 404 -2.30 9.93 28.86
CA HIS A 404 -3.26 9.50 29.86
C HIS A 404 -3.71 8.06 29.61
N GLN A 405 -4.25 7.41 30.62
CA GLN A 405 -4.95 6.15 30.40
C GLN A 405 -6.27 6.41 29.68
N ALA A 406 -6.56 5.56 28.70
CA ALA A 406 -7.79 5.67 27.91
C ALA A 406 -9.02 5.90 28.80
N ASN A 407 -9.85 6.88 28.44
CA ASN A 407 -11.04 7.24 29.20
C ASN A 407 -12.20 7.67 28.27
N LEU A 408 -13.44 7.46 28.75
CA LEU A 408 -14.66 7.74 27.94
C LEU A 408 -14.90 9.22 27.65
N LYS A 409 -14.25 10.14 28.38
CA LYS A 409 -14.45 11.57 28.19
C LYS A 409 -13.65 12.10 27.00
N GLU A 410 -12.43 11.64 26.86
CA GLU A 410 -11.46 12.14 25.88
C GLU A 410 -11.36 11.22 24.68
N ASP A 411 -11.50 9.88 24.88
CA ASP A 411 -11.23 8.85 23.87
C ASP A 411 -12.49 8.11 23.41
N TYR A 412 -13.67 8.73 23.53
CA TYR A 412 -14.93 8.04 23.25
C TYR A 412 -14.96 7.39 21.86
N SER A 413 -14.53 8.09 20.81
CA SER A 413 -14.51 7.57 19.43
C SER A 413 -13.56 6.38 19.28
N LEU A 414 -12.40 6.43 19.93
CA LEU A 414 -11.44 5.32 19.94
C LEU A 414 -12.01 4.10 20.66
N ILE A 415 -12.60 4.30 21.85
CA ILE A 415 -13.25 3.23 22.62
C ILE A 415 -14.46 2.66 21.86
N GLN A 416 -15.21 3.50 21.17
CA GLN A 416 -16.30 3.07 20.28
C GLN A 416 -15.80 2.17 19.17
N SER A 417 -14.65 2.51 18.55
CA SER A 417 -14.04 1.67 17.52
C SER A 417 -13.63 0.29 18.06
N TRP A 418 -13.08 0.23 19.27
CA TRP A 418 -12.73 -1.04 19.93
C TRP A 418 -13.98 -1.89 20.26
N ALA A 419 -15.00 -1.25 20.80
CA ALA A 419 -16.27 -1.93 21.08
C ALA A 419 -16.92 -2.47 19.79
N LEU A 420 -16.88 -1.70 18.72
CA LEU A 420 -17.37 -2.12 17.40
C LEU A 420 -16.56 -3.28 16.84
N ALA A 421 -15.22 -3.24 16.95
CA ALA A 421 -14.34 -4.32 16.51
C ALA A 421 -14.66 -5.63 17.27
N LYS A 422 -14.80 -5.57 18.61
CA LYS A 422 -15.23 -6.73 19.43
C LYS A 422 -16.58 -7.28 18.96
N LYS A 423 -17.56 -6.40 18.79
CA LYS A 423 -18.92 -6.80 18.36
C LYS A 423 -18.94 -7.42 16.96
N ARG A 424 -18.11 -6.91 16.04
CA ARG A 424 -17.90 -7.51 14.70
C ARG A 424 -17.29 -8.89 14.78
N GLN A 425 -16.28 -9.07 15.62
CA GLN A 425 -15.66 -10.37 15.85
C GLN A 425 -16.64 -11.39 16.44
N GLU A 426 -17.44 -10.97 17.42
CA GLU A 426 -18.54 -11.81 17.97
C GLU A 426 -19.59 -12.19 16.94
N ALA A 427 -19.93 -11.25 16.04
CA ALA A 427 -20.87 -11.51 14.93
C ALA A 427 -20.34 -12.55 13.97
N ILE A 428 -19.03 -12.46 13.62
CA ILE A 428 -18.35 -13.49 12.81
C ILE A 428 -18.38 -14.83 13.57
N GLY A 429 -18.03 -14.88 14.85
CA GLY A 429 -18.05 -16.10 15.65
C GLY A 429 -19.44 -16.78 15.69
N LYS A 430 -20.47 -16.02 15.93
CA LYS A 430 -21.87 -16.51 15.86
C LYS A 430 -22.23 -17.02 14.48
N TRP A 431 -21.79 -16.32 13.44
CA TRP A 431 -22.03 -16.72 12.06
C TRP A 431 -21.30 -18.02 11.73
N VAL A 432 -20.03 -18.15 12.13
CA VAL A 432 -19.23 -19.39 11.95
C VAL A 432 -19.92 -20.58 12.62
N GLY A 433 -20.29 -20.47 13.91
CA GLY A 433 -20.98 -21.54 14.62
C GLY A 433 -22.28 -22.00 13.94
N ASN A 434 -23.08 -21.01 13.45
CA ASN A 434 -24.33 -21.30 12.75
C ASN A 434 -24.13 -21.94 11.36
N LYS A 435 -23.08 -21.53 10.61
CA LYS A 435 -22.84 -22.02 9.26
C LYS A 435 -22.02 -23.32 9.27
N ALA A 436 -21.05 -23.47 10.16
CA ALA A 436 -20.26 -24.69 10.33
C ALA A 436 -21.15 -25.88 10.71
N ALA A 437 -22.20 -25.66 11.50
CA ALA A 437 -23.15 -26.72 11.86
C ALA A 437 -23.97 -27.26 10.65
N LYS A 438 -24.05 -26.50 9.55
CA LYS A 438 -24.84 -26.84 8.35
C LYS A 438 -23.97 -27.21 7.15
N ALA A 439 -22.71 -26.79 7.15
CA ALA A 439 -21.77 -27.05 6.07
C ALA A 439 -21.08 -28.40 6.27
N TYR A 440 -20.71 -29.06 5.16
CA TYR A 440 -19.80 -30.18 5.23
C TYR A 440 -18.39 -29.69 5.51
N ILE A 441 -17.85 -29.99 6.70
CA ILE A 441 -16.48 -29.61 7.09
C ILE A 441 -15.76 -30.82 7.61
N ARG A 442 -14.76 -31.30 6.87
CA ARG A 442 -13.88 -32.38 7.28
C ARG A 442 -12.51 -31.84 7.62
N LEU A 443 -11.95 -32.26 8.74
CA LEU A 443 -10.60 -31.93 9.20
C LEU A 443 -9.78 -33.22 9.33
N ASP A 444 -8.53 -33.19 8.89
CA ASP A 444 -7.58 -34.31 9.07
C ASP A 444 -7.27 -34.53 10.56
N GLU A 445 -7.15 -35.78 10.96
CA GLU A 445 -6.93 -36.19 12.35
C GLU A 445 -5.72 -35.51 13.01
N ALA A 446 -4.65 -35.22 12.25
CA ALA A 446 -3.44 -34.57 12.77
C ALA A 446 -3.66 -33.15 13.26
N TYR A 447 -4.79 -32.52 12.89
CA TYR A 447 -5.12 -31.15 13.23
C TYR A 447 -6.30 -30.99 14.19
N LYS A 448 -6.89 -32.12 14.64
CA LYS A 448 -8.02 -32.08 15.57
C LYS A 448 -7.66 -31.58 16.97
N ASP A 449 -6.39 -31.70 17.37
CA ASP A 449 -5.87 -31.18 18.64
C ASP A 449 -5.41 -29.72 18.56
N TYR A 450 -5.76 -29.01 17.48
CA TYR A 450 -5.50 -27.59 17.37
C TYR A 450 -6.57 -26.82 18.16
N ASP A 451 -6.11 -25.76 18.85
CA ASP A 451 -7.00 -24.87 19.59
C ASP A 451 -7.51 -23.78 18.62
N PHE A 452 -8.80 -23.86 18.31
CA PHE A 452 -9.47 -22.92 17.42
C PHE A 452 -10.25 -21.87 18.22
N TYR A 453 -10.25 -20.66 17.74
CA TYR A 453 -10.96 -19.55 18.38
C TYR A 453 -12.48 -19.65 18.23
N TYR A 454 -12.96 -20.13 17.04
CA TYR A 454 -14.37 -20.27 16.74
C TYR A 454 -14.90 -21.68 17.01
N ASP A 455 -16.22 -21.79 17.24
CA ASP A 455 -16.91 -23.06 17.48
C ASP A 455 -17.13 -23.83 16.17
N TRP A 456 -16.10 -24.48 15.68
CA TRP A 456 -16.17 -25.31 14.49
C TRP A 456 -16.86 -26.65 14.77
N LYS A 457 -17.65 -27.13 13.80
CA LYS A 457 -18.30 -28.46 13.82
C LYS A 457 -17.68 -29.29 12.70
N PHE A 458 -16.75 -30.15 13.05
CA PHE A 458 -16.11 -31.06 12.10
C PHE A 458 -16.89 -32.40 12.05
N GLN A 459 -17.04 -32.91 10.81
CA GLN A 459 -17.69 -34.23 10.55
C GLN A 459 -16.65 -35.33 10.47
#